data_f78199d8a3a0ba7c5c66f64c644a0ea7
#
_entry.id   f78199d8a3a0ba7c5c66f64c644a0ea7
#
_cell.length_a   1.000
_cell.length_b   1.000
_cell.length_c   1.000
_cell.angle_alpha   90.00
_cell.angle_beta   90.00
_cell.angle_gamma   90.00
#
_symmetry.space_group_name_H-M   'P 1'
#
loop_
_entity.id
_entity.type
_entity.pdbx_description
1 polymer ?
#
loop_
_entity_poly.entity_id
_entity_poly.type
_entity_poly.pdbx_seq_one_letter_code
_entity_poly.pdbx_strand_id
1 'polypeptide(L)'
;MKKFQTIRSPMAVLNIDNIDTDQIIGSDHLKITNKEGLGQHLFSDWRYLTNGENNPDFILNHDKHQQTKVLVAGDNFGCGSSREHAPWALLDFGIEVVISSSIADIFSNNSIKNGLLPIQVSKEQHDFLLKNDGQVIEIDLQNQTISCSQKTFEFKVESFARYCLLNGIEQLDFLMNQMDKIKAYEKNNHKEVA
;
A
#
# COMPACT_ATOMS: atom_id res chain seq x y z
N MET A 1 9.82 -9.82 2.39
CA MET A 1 9.10 -9.01 1.37
C MET A 1 10.01 -8.59 0.23
N LYS A 2 9.46 -8.14 -0.93
CA LYS A 2 10.26 -7.59 -2.04
C LYS A 2 10.86 -6.25 -1.64
N LYS A 3 12.13 -6.02 -2.04
CA LYS A 3 12.81 -4.73 -1.85
C LYS A 3 12.12 -3.65 -2.70
N PHE A 4 11.72 -2.55 -2.06
CA PHE A 4 11.14 -1.41 -2.75
C PHE A 4 12.20 -0.70 -3.61
N GLN A 5 11.87 -0.43 -4.85
CA GLN A 5 12.67 0.34 -5.78
C GLN A 5 11.91 1.58 -6.23
N THR A 6 12.60 2.55 -6.80
CA THR A 6 11.92 3.69 -7.43
C THR A 6 10.90 3.19 -8.45
N ILE A 7 9.65 3.61 -8.30
CA ILE A 7 8.54 3.23 -9.17
C ILE A 7 8.30 4.35 -10.18
N ARG A 8 8.18 3.98 -11.44
CA ARG A 8 7.72 4.87 -12.50
C ARG A 8 6.65 4.14 -13.31
N SER A 9 5.43 4.58 -13.20
CA SER A 9 4.28 3.96 -13.88
C SER A 9 3.17 4.98 -14.13
N PRO A 10 2.21 4.70 -15.03
CA PRO A 10 0.95 5.42 -15.01
C PRO A 10 0.32 5.27 -13.61
N MET A 11 -0.41 6.28 -13.14
CA MET A 11 -1.24 6.18 -11.94
C MET A 11 -2.70 5.99 -12.31
N ALA A 12 -3.41 5.20 -11.51
CA ALA A 12 -4.86 5.09 -11.57
C ALA A 12 -5.49 5.97 -10.48
N VAL A 13 -6.49 6.75 -10.83
CA VAL A 13 -7.20 7.62 -9.89
C VAL A 13 -8.57 7.06 -9.59
N LEU A 14 -8.78 6.56 -8.38
CA LEU A 14 -10.06 6.10 -7.84
C LEU A 14 -10.57 7.13 -6.84
N ASN A 15 -11.19 8.20 -7.34
CA ASN A 15 -11.66 9.34 -6.54
C ASN A 15 -12.96 9.00 -5.79
N ILE A 16 -12.88 8.05 -4.87
CA ILE A 16 -13.96 7.62 -3.98
C ILE A 16 -13.44 7.73 -2.55
N ASP A 17 -14.18 8.45 -1.70
CA ASP A 17 -13.84 8.59 -0.29
C ASP A 17 -14.36 7.40 0.52
N ASN A 18 -13.74 7.17 1.68
CA ASN A 18 -14.13 6.14 2.64
C ASN A 18 -14.15 4.71 2.04
N ILE A 19 -13.22 4.41 1.14
CA ILE A 19 -13.04 3.04 0.67
C ILE A 19 -12.61 2.18 1.85
N ASP A 20 -13.51 1.31 2.29
CA ASP A 20 -13.24 0.41 3.39
C ASP A 20 -12.57 -0.90 2.92
N THR A 21 -12.08 -1.66 3.88
CA THR A 21 -11.38 -2.92 3.60
C THR A 21 -12.30 -4.00 3.03
N ASP A 22 -13.63 -3.94 3.25
CA ASP A 22 -14.61 -4.85 2.62
C ASP A 22 -14.76 -4.55 1.13
N GLN A 23 -14.69 -3.28 0.75
CA GLN A 23 -14.72 -2.86 -0.65
C GLN A 23 -13.42 -3.21 -1.37
N ILE A 24 -12.26 -3.14 -0.68
CA ILE A 24 -10.98 -3.55 -1.25
C ILE A 24 -10.97 -5.06 -1.50
N ILE A 25 -11.43 -5.85 -0.52
CA ILE A 25 -11.57 -7.30 -0.63
C ILE A 25 -12.72 -7.82 0.21
N GLY A 26 -13.69 -8.47 -0.43
CA GLY A 26 -14.87 -8.99 0.22
C GLY A 26 -14.57 -10.04 1.29
N SER A 27 -15.44 -10.12 2.31
CA SER A 27 -15.29 -11.01 3.46
C SER A 27 -15.19 -12.49 3.10
N ASP A 28 -15.75 -12.91 1.97
CA ASP A 28 -15.73 -14.31 1.51
C ASP A 28 -14.31 -14.80 1.20
N HIS A 29 -13.39 -13.90 0.95
CA HIS A 29 -11.99 -14.20 0.61
C HIS A 29 -11.05 -14.23 1.83
N LEU A 30 -11.53 -13.91 3.04
CA LEU A 30 -10.71 -13.84 4.26
C LEU A 30 -10.22 -15.20 4.78
N LYS A 31 -10.77 -16.29 4.26
CA LYS A 31 -10.32 -17.66 4.60
C LYS A 31 -9.08 -18.09 3.79
N ILE A 32 -8.70 -17.32 2.79
CA ILE A 32 -7.55 -17.61 1.93
C ILE A 32 -6.28 -17.26 2.71
N THR A 33 -5.40 -18.21 2.91
CA THR A 33 -4.12 -18.03 3.62
C THR A 33 -2.95 -17.77 2.67
N ASN A 34 -3.13 -17.99 1.37
CA ASN A 34 -2.15 -17.69 0.34
C ASN A 34 -2.34 -16.25 -0.17
N LYS A 35 -1.24 -15.53 -0.35
CA LYS A 35 -1.25 -14.17 -0.90
C LYS A 35 -1.48 -14.16 -2.42
N GLU A 36 -1.11 -15.25 -3.11
CA GLU A 36 -1.25 -15.37 -4.56
C GLU A 36 -2.71 -15.63 -4.96
N GLY A 37 -3.15 -14.98 -6.02
CA GLY A 37 -4.50 -15.10 -6.56
C GLY A 37 -5.53 -14.17 -5.92
N LEU A 38 -5.16 -13.36 -4.91
CA LEU A 38 -6.08 -12.41 -4.29
C LEU A 38 -6.37 -11.19 -5.17
N GLY A 39 -5.46 -10.83 -6.07
CA GLY A 39 -5.61 -9.69 -6.97
C GLY A 39 -6.82 -9.79 -7.91
N GLN A 40 -7.25 -11.01 -8.26
CA GLN A 40 -8.49 -11.21 -9.01
C GLN A 40 -9.74 -10.76 -8.24
N HIS A 41 -9.69 -10.75 -6.90
CA HIS A 41 -10.79 -10.35 -6.03
C HIS A 41 -10.70 -8.89 -5.57
N LEU A 42 -9.62 -8.17 -5.95
CA LEU A 42 -9.47 -6.75 -5.65
C LEU A 42 -10.63 -5.96 -6.23
N PHE A 43 -11.36 -5.22 -5.38
CA PHE A 43 -12.53 -4.43 -5.76
C PHE A 43 -13.56 -5.22 -6.57
N SER A 44 -13.79 -6.51 -6.26
CA SER A 44 -14.59 -7.42 -7.08
C SER A 44 -16.00 -6.88 -7.36
N ASP A 45 -16.65 -6.25 -6.40
CA ASP A 45 -18.00 -5.70 -6.53
C ASP A 45 -18.08 -4.50 -7.50
N TRP A 46 -16.96 -3.87 -7.78
CA TRP A 46 -16.87 -2.75 -8.72
C TRP A 46 -16.24 -3.17 -10.05
N ARG A 47 -15.29 -4.11 -9.99
CA ARG A 47 -14.55 -4.58 -11.18
C ARG A 47 -15.34 -5.49 -12.07
N TYR A 48 -16.30 -6.21 -11.53
CA TYR A 48 -17.06 -7.20 -12.31
C TYR A 48 -18.55 -6.85 -12.33
N LEU A 49 -19.18 -7.16 -13.46
CA LEU A 49 -20.62 -7.13 -13.62
C LEU A 49 -21.23 -8.40 -13.00
N THR A 50 -22.54 -8.40 -12.80
CA THR A 50 -23.30 -9.54 -12.23
C THR A 50 -23.19 -10.82 -13.06
N ASN A 51 -22.84 -10.71 -14.35
CA ASN A 51 -22.58 -11.85 -15.24
C ASN A 51 -21.12 -12.37 -15.17
N GLY A 52 -20.27 -11.74 -14.34
CA GLY A 52 -18.85 -12.09 -14.17
C GLY A 52 -17.90 -11.45 -15.19
N GLU A 53 -18.39 -10.66 -16.13
CA GLU A 53 -17.55 -9.93 -17.07
C GLU A 53 -16.94 -8.70 -16.41
N ASN A 54 -15.81 -8.23 -16.96
CA ASN A 54 -15.18 -7.00 -16.50
C ASN A 54 -16.13 -5.80 -16.71
N ASN A 55 -16.32 -5.01 -15.65
CA ASN A 55 -17.05 -3.77 -15.72
C ASN A 55 -16.22 -2.73 -16.50
N PRO A 56 -16.65 -2.30 -17.70
CA PRO A 56 -15.88 -1.37 -18.52
C PRO A 56 -15.79 0.03 -17.92
N ASP A 57 -16.67 0.38 -16.98
CA ASP A 57 -16.67 1.69 -16.33
C ASP A 57 -15.72 1.76 -15.12
N PHE A 58 -15.20 0.61 -14.66
CA PHE A 58 -14.29 0.60 -13.53
C PHE A 58 -12.85 0.86 -13.96
N ILE A 59 -12.23 1.84 -13.35
CA ILE A 59 -10.94 2.42 -13.77
C ILE A 59 -9.81 1.40 -13.95
N LEU A 60 -9.67 0.43 -13.04
CA LEU A 60 -8.60 -0.58 -13.12
C LEU A 60 -8.81 -1.61 -14.24
N ASN A 61 -9.98 -1.63 -14.89
CA ASN A 61 -10.25 -2.46 -16.05
C ASN A 61 -9.88 -1.77 -17.39
N HIS A 62 -9.56 -0.46 -17.35
CA HIS A 62 -9.15 0.25 -18.56
C HIS A 62 -7.74 -0.13 -18.99
N ASP A 63 -7.52 -0.27 -20.29
CA ASP A 63 -6.22 -0.65 -20.88
C ASP A 63 -5.06 0.25 -20.43
N LYS A 64 -5.31 1.56 -20.26
CA LYS A 64 -4.32 2.54 -19.82
C LYS A 64 -3.80 2.28 -18.39
N HIS A 65 -4.50 1.45 -17.60
CA HIS A 65 -4.15 1.12 -16.22
C HIS A 65 -3.65 -0.31 -16.01
N GLN A 66 -3.53 -1.12 -17.06
CA GLN A 66 -3.07 -2.53 -16.96
C GLN A 66 -1.69 -2.69 -16.31
N GLN A 67 -0.84 -1.67 -16.41
CA GLN A 67 0.51 -1.69 -15.82
C GLN A 67 0.67 -0.70 -14.66
N THR A 68 -0.45 -0.19 -14.13
CA THR A 68 -0.37 0.75 -13.02
C THR A 68 0.15 0.08 -11.76
N LYS A 69 1.05 0.78 -11.08
CA LYS A 69 1.58 0.37 -9.76
C LYS A 69 1.19 1.35 -8.66
N VAL A 70 0.59 2.47 -9.03
CA VAL A 70 0.23 3.55 -8.12
C VAL A 70 -1.26 3.83 -8.21
N LEU A 71 -1.95 3.66 -7.10
CA LEU A 71 -3.35 4.01 -6.92
C LEU A 71 -3.45 5.32 -6.13
N VAL A 72 -4.09 6.34 -6.72
CA VAL A 72 -4.48 7.56 -6.02
C VAL A 72 -5.96 7.42 -5.66
N ALA A 73 -6.27 7.33 -4.39
CA ALA A 73 -7.63 7.12 -3.90
C ALA A 73 -8.18 8.38 -3.22
N GLY A 74 -9.49 8.48 -3.04
CA GLY A 74 -10.14 9.52 -2.24
C GLY A 74 -9.73 9.49 -0.77
N ASP A 75 -10.34 10.35 0.04
CA ASP A 75 -10.02 10.50 1.47
C ASP A 75 -10.41 9.25 2.27
N ASN A 76 -9.70 9.02 3.40
CA ASN A 76 -9.97 7.94 4.36
C ASN A 76 -9.93 6.53 3.74
N PHE A 77 -8.89 6.26 2.95
CA PHE A 77 -8.69 4.96 2.31
C PHE A 77 -8.32 3.85 3.32
N GLY A 78 -8.90 2.67 3.12
CA GLY A 78 -8.62 1.49 3.95
C GLY A 78 -9.24 1.55 5.34
N CYS A 79 -10.32 2.34 5.51
CA CYS A 79 -11.09 2.37 6.75
C CYS A 79 -11.80 1.02 6.99
N GLY A 80 -12.49 0.89 8.13
CA GLY A 80 -13.20 -0.34 8.49
C GLY A 80 -12.36 -1.34 9.26
N SER A 81 -12.61 -2.62 9.04
CA SER A 81 -12.01 -3.72 9.81
C SER A 81 -10.52 -3.93 9.49
N SER A 82 -9.77 -4.42 10.50
CA SER A 82 -8.36 -4.80 10.28
C SER A 82 -8.28 -6.04 9.39
N ARG A 83 -7.88 -5.85 8.13
CA ARG A 83 -7.72 -6.94 7.15
C ARG A 83 -6.38 -6.89 6.48
N GLU A 84 -5.56 -7.87 6.76
CA GLU A 84 -4.26 -8.01 6.10
C GLU A 84 -4.40 -8.42 4.62
N HIS A 85 -5.54 -9.03 4.27
CA HIS A 85 -5.88 -9.40 2.90
C HIS A 85 -6.03 -8.20 1.94
N ALA A 86 -6.42 -7.03 2.46
CA ALA A 86 -6.58 -5.84 1.63
C ALA A 86 -5.24 -5.39 0.98
N PRO A 87 -4.14 -5.18 1.71
CA PRO A 87 -2.83 -4.94 1.08
C PRO A 87 -2.33 -6.13 0.26
N TRP A 88 -2.65 -7.39 0.61
CA TRP A 88 -2.28 -8.53 -0.22
C TRP A 88 -2.95 -8.49 -1.59
N ALA A 89 -4.26 -8.21 -1.64
CA ALA A 89 -5.00 -8.11 -2.89
C ALA A 89 -4.46 -6.98 -3.79
N LEU A 90 -4.12 -5.83 -3.22
CA LEU A 90 -3.50 -4.72 -3.95
C LEU A 90 -2.16 -5.12 -4.54
N LEU A 91 -1.28 -5.73 -3.74
CA LEU A 91 0.04 -6.17 -4.17
C LEU A 91 -0.03 -7.27 -5.24
N ASP A 92 -0.90 -8.27 -5.06
CA ASP A 92 -1.06 -9.36 -6.02
C ASP A 92 -1.70 -8.88 -7.34
N PHE A 93 -2.51 -7.82 -7.29
CA PHE A 93 -2.99 -7.13 -8.49
C PHE A 93 -1.89 -6.34 -9.21
N GLY A 94 -0.83 -5.94 -8.51
CA GLY A 94 0.29 -5.18 -9.04
C GLY A 94 0.40 -3.75 -8.52
N ILE A 95 -0.51 -3.29 -7.64
CA ILE A 95 -0.42 -1.99 -6.97
C ILE A 95 0.63 -2.08 -5.86
N GLU A 96 1.68 -1.29 -5.97
CA GLU A 96 2.79 -1.22 -5.02
C GLU A 96 2.70 0.04 -4.11
N VAL A 97 1.92 1.05 -4.53
CA VAL A 97 1.75 2.32 -3.79
C VAL A 97 0.29 2.75 -3.77
N VAL A 98 -0.18 3.21 -2.61
CA VAL A 98 -1.48 3.89 -2.46
C VAL A 98 -1.24 5.30 -1.95
N ILE A 99 -1.83 6.30 -2.60
CA ILE A 99 -1.73 7.72 -2.23
C ILE A 99 -3.12 8.25 -1.91
N SER A 100 -3.25 8.95 -0.79
CA SER A 100 -4.48 9.64 -0.38
C SER A 100 -4.14 10.84 0.52
N SER A 101 -5.08 11.74 0.75
CA SER A 101 -4.93 12.79 1.78
C SER A 101 -5.09 12.23 3.20
N SER A 102 -5.80 11.11 3.37
CA SER A 102 -5.88 10.38 4.63
C SER A 102 -6.00 8.87 4.39
N ILE A 103 -5.28 8.09 5.20
CA ILE A 103 -5.25 6.62 5.13
C ILE A 103 -5.44 6.09 6.55
N ALA A 104 -6.29 5.09 6.71
CA ALA A 104 -6.55 4.49 8.02
C ALA A 104 -5.28 3.86 8.61
N ASP A 105 -5.01 4.12 9.88
CA ASP A 105 -3.77 3.69 10.56
C ASP A 105 -3.55 2.17 10.51
N ILE A 106 -4.61 1.38 10.73
CA ILE A 106 -4.51 -0.08 10.70
C ILE A 106 -4.16 -0.56 9.29
N PHE A 107 -4.81 -0.02 8.26
CA PHE A 107 -4.49 -0.34 6.87
C PHE A 107 -3.05 0.05 6.53
N SER A 108 -2.62 1.25 6.92
CA SER A 108 -1.25 1.74 6.71
C SER A 108 -0.21 0.80 7.34
N ASN A 109 -0.42 0.38 8.59
CA ASN A 109 0.47 -0.54 9.29
C ASN A 109 0.53 -1.92 8.62
N ASN A 110 -0.62 -2.48 8.22
CA ASN A 110 -0.67 -3.75 7.50
C ASN A 110 -0.01 -3.65 6.12
N SER A 111 -0.18 -2.53 5.44
CA SER A 111 0.44 -2.25 4.13
C SER A 111 1.97 -2.29 4.21
N ILE A 112 2.55 -1.54 5.15
CA ILE A 112 4.01 -1.48 5.34
C ILE A 112 4.59 -2.86 5.67
N LYS A 113 3.94 -3.63 6.54
CA LYS A 113 4.36 -5.00 6.91
C LYS A 113 4.42 -5.93 5.70
N ASN A 114 3.58 -5.71 4.71
CA ASN A 114 3.48 -6.55 3.52
C ASN A 114 4.23 -5.99 2.29
N GLY A 115 4.80 -4.79 2.35
CA GLY A 115 5.59 -4.21 1.27
C GLY A 115 4.81 -3.28 0.34
N LEU A 116 3.55 -2.97 0.65
CA LEU A 116 2.77 -1.91 0.02
C LEU A 116 3.12 -0.58 0.68
N LEU A 117 3.41 0.44 -0.11
CA LEU A 117 3.75 1.78 0.38
C LEU A 117 2.50 2.68 0.44
N PRO A 118 1.94 2.95 1.64
CA PRO A 118 0.92 3.97 1.80
C PRO A 118 1.57 5.34 1.92
N ILE A 119 1.11 6.32 1.14
CA ILE A 119 1.61 7.69 1.18
C ILE A 119 0.45 8.64 1.47
N GLN A 120 0.57 9.37 2.56
CA GLN A 120 -0.34 10.46 2.86
C GLN A 120 0.27 11.77 2.40
N VAL A 121 -0.51 12.54 1.63
CA VAL A 121 -0.11 13.83 1.07
C VAL A 121 -1.02 14.96 1.55
N SER A 122 -0.60 16.22 1.39
CA SER A 122 -1.47 17.36 1.69
C SER A 122 -2.69 17.41 0.77
N LYS A 123 -3.76 18.07 1.20
CA LYS A 123 -4.97 18.22 0.38
C LYS A 123 -4.69 18.87 -0.97
N GLU A 124 -3.81 19.86 -1.02
CA GLU A 124 -3.43 20.52 -2.27
C GLU A 124 -2.71 19.55 -3.23
N GLN A 125 -1.78 18.74 -2.71
CA GLN A 125 -1.07 17.72 -3.49
C GLN A 125 -2.03 16.64 -3.97
N HIS A 126 -2.94 16.21 -3.10
CA HIS A 126 -3.97 15.23 -3.42
C HIS A 126 -4.90 15.71 -4.53
N ASP A 127 -5.45 16.93 -4.42
CA ASP A 127 -6.31 17.54 -5.43
C ASP A 127 -5.61 17.69 -6.80
N PHE A 128 -4.29 17.91 -6.78
CA PHE A 128 -3.50 17.90 -8.00
C PHE A 128 -3.41 16.50 -8.60
N LEU A 129 -3.09 15.47 -7.80
CA LEU A 129 -2.95 14.09 -8.28
C LEU A 129 -4.28 13.55 -8.81
N LEU A 130 -5.40 13.83 -8.14
CA LEU A 130 -6.74 13.40 -8.58
C LEU A 130 -7.11 13.89 -9.98
N LYS A 131 -6.52 15.00 -10.45
CA LYS A 131 -6.78 15.56 -11.80
C LYS A 131 -5.86 15.00 -12.89
N ASN A 132 -4.93 14.14 -12.55
CA ASN A 132 -3.86 13.68 -13.44
C ASN A 132 -3.93 12.15 -13.72
N ASP A 133 -5.15 11.59 -13.79
CA ASP A 133 -5.37 10.17 -14.09
C ASP A 133 -4.64 9.72 -15.37
N GLY A 134 -3.97 8.58 -15.29
CA GLY A 134 -3.21 8.01 -16.41
C GLY A 134 -1.85 8.67 -16.67
N GLN A 135 -1.53 9.78 -15.99
CA GLN A 135 -0.20 10.39 -16.12
C GLN A 135 0.86 9.52 -15.45
N VAL A 136 2.08 9.59 -15.99
CA VAL A 136 3.22 8.91 -15.38
C VAL A 136 3.62 9.63 -14.10
N ILE A 137 3.70 8.86 -13.03
CA ILE A 137 4.16 9.29 -11.71
C ILE A 137 5.44 8.54 -11.35
N GLU A 138 6.36 9.22 -10.70
CA GLU A 138 7.58 8.62 -10.13
C GLU A 138 7.56 8.74 -8.62
N ILE A 139 7.78 7.62 -7.94
CA ILE A 139 7.84 7.52 -6.48
C ILE A 139 9.24 7.09 -6.09
N ASP A 140 9.98 7.97 -5.44
CA ASP A 140 11.32 7.70 -4.89
C ASP A 140 11.24 7.64 -3.36
N LEU A 141 11.24 6.43 -2.81
CA LEU A 141 11.23 6.21 -1.37
C LEU A 141 12.55 6.58 -0.71
N GLN A 142 13.68 6.48 -1.43
CA GLN A 142 14.99 6.85 -0.90
C GLN A 142 15.08 8.35 -0.63
N ASN A 143 14.56 9.17 -1.54
CA ASN A 143 14.53 10.63 -1.41
C ASN A 143 13.20 11.13 -0.83
N GLN A 144 12.22 10.25 -0.65
CA GLN A 144 10.87 10.57 -0.20
C GLN A 144 10.20 11.64 -1.07
N THR A 145 10.24 11.45 -2.39
CA THR A 145 9.67 12.39 -3.37
C THR A 145 8.68 11.70 -4.30
N ILE A 146 7.67 12.46 -4.69
CA ILE A 146 6.69 12.14 -5.73
C ILE A 146 6.87 13.14 -6.85
N SER A 147 7.11 12.68 -8.08
CA SER A 147 7.21 13.55 -9.25
C SER A 147 6.11 13.21 -10.25
N CYS A 148 5.33 14.20 -10.67
CA CYS A 148 4.27 14.08 -11.66
C CYS A 148 4.09 15.39 -12.41
N SER A 149 4.02 15.35 -13.75
CA SER A 149 3.69 16.50 -14.60
C SER A 149 4.47 17.79 -14.23
N GLN A 150 5.79 17.75 -14.16
CA GLN A 150 6.68 18.88 -13.81
C GLN A 150 6.56 19.40 -12.36
N LYS A 151 5.80 18.73 -11.49
CA LYS A 151 5.78 19.03 -10.07
C LYS A 151 6.46 17.91 -9.30
N THR A 152 7.16 18.31 -8.22
CA THR A 152 7.74 17.36 -7.26
C THR A 152 7.27 17.73 -5.87
N PHE A 153 6.83 16.74 -5.12
CA PHE A 153 6.34 16.84 -3.76
C PHE A 153 7.20 15.99 -2.84
N GLU A 154 7.37 16.42 -1.61
CA GLU A 154 7.94 15.60 -0.55
C GLU A 154 6.83 14.86 0.20
N PHE A 155 7.11 13.64 0.62
CA PHE A 155 6.27 12.88 1.54
C PHE A 155 7.10 12.33 2.69
N LYS A 156 6.44 11.87 3.75
CA LYS A 156 7.13 11.33 4.92
C LYS A 156 6.71 9.88 5.16
N VAL A 157 7.69 9.05 5.42
CA VAL A 157 7.51 7.68 5.93
C VAL A 157 8.33 7.56 7.20
N GLU A 158 7.78 6.86 8.20
CA GLU A 158 8.50 6.59 9.44
C GLU A 158 9.83 5.87 9.14
N SER A 159 10.89 6.24 9.86
CA SER A 159 12.28 5.85 9.51
C SER A 159 12.49 4.34 9.47
N PHE A 160 11.89 3.61 10.42
CA PHE A 160 12.02 2.16 10.49
C PHE A 160 11.22 1.46 9.39
N ALA A 161 10.00 1.93 9.09
CA ALA A 161 9.20 1.46 7.98
C ALA A 161 9.93 1.65 6.64
N ARG A 162 10.49 2.84 6.43
CA ARG A 162 11.31 3.16 5.25
C ARG A 162 12.51 2.23 5.13
N TYR A 163 13.23 2.00 6.23
CA TYR A 163 14.36 1.07 6.25
C TYR A 163 13.92 -0.35 5.84
N CYS A 164 12.83 -0.87 6.41
CA CYS A 164 12.30 -2.19 6.09
C CYS A 164 11.93 -2.31 4.61
N LEU A 165 11.19 -1.35 4.07
CA LEU A 165 10.78 -1.33 2.65
C LEU A 165 11.98 -1.27 1.71
N LEU A 166 12.93 -0.36 1.95
CA LEU A 166 14.13 -0.20 1.11
C LEU A 166 15.04 -1.42 1.11
N ASN A 167 15.08 -2.18 2.20
CA ASN A 167 15.90 -3.38 2.31
C ASN A 167 15.14 -4.68 2.02
N GLY A 168 13.82 -4.64 1.88
CA GLY A 168 12.98 -5.82 1.67
C GLY A 168 12.94 -6.74 2.88
N ILE A 169 13.03 -6.18 4.10
CA ILE A 169 13.13 -6.92 5.36
C ILE A 169 11.82 -6.77 6.12
N GLU A 170 11.27 -7.88 6.60
CA GLU A 170 10.13 -7.84 7.51
C GLU A 170 10.57 -7.39 8.91
N GLN A 171 9.65 -6.78 9.66
CA GLN A 171 9.96 -6.29 11.02
C GLN A 171 10.45 -7.42 11.93
N LEU A 172 9.87 -8.61 11.80
CA LEU A 172 10.30 -9.79 12.56
C LEU A 172 11.73 -10.21 12.19
N ASP A 173 12.06 -10.25 10.90
CA ASP A 173 13.41 -10.57 10.43
C ASP A 173 14.44 -9.57 10.96
N PHE A 174 14.07 -8.28 11.00
CA PHE A 174 14.93 -7.26 11.62
C PHE A 174 15.22 -7.57 13.08
N LEU A 175 14.19 -7.93 13.87
CA LEU A 175 14.36 -8.31 15.29
C LEU A 175 15.21 -9.59 15.43
N MET A 176 14.96 -10.59 14.59
CA MET A 176 15.76 -11.83 14.59
C MET A 176 17.24 -11.55 14.29
N ASN A 177 17.54 -10.62 13.41
CA ASN A 177 18.92 -10.19 13.11
C ASN A 177 19.58 -9.42 14.27
N GLN A 178 18.83 -8.99 15.29
CA GLN A 178 19.35 -8.34 16.50
C GLN A 178 19.38 -9.28 17.71
N MET A 179 19.12 -10.59 17.55
CA MET A 179 19.00 -11.55 18.67
C MET A 179 20.22 -11.54 19.62
N ASP A 180 21.43 -11.36 19.10
CA ASP A 180 22.63 -11.31 19.98
C ASP A 180 22.62 -10.08 20.89
N LYS A 181 22.14 -8.93 20.38
CA LYS A 181 22.01 -7.72 21.20
C LYS A 181 20.87 -7.86 22.21
N ILE A 182 19.76 -8.49 21.80
CA ILE A 182 18.62 -8.77 22.69
C ILE A 182 19.06 -9.68 23.84
N LYS A 183 19.72 -10.80 23.55
CA LYS A 183 20.25 -11.71 24.55
C LYS A 183 21.27 -11.04 25.49
N ALA A 184 22.13 -10.18 24.94
CA ALA A 184 23.08 -9.43 25.76
C ALA A 184 22.37 -8.46 26.72
N TYR A 185 21.34 -7.78 26.24
CA TYR A 185 20.52 -6.89 27.06
C TYR A 185 19.78 -7.65 28.17
N GLU A 186 19.09 -8.73 27.84
CA GLU A 186 18.39 -9.59 28.81
C GLU A 186 19.33 -10.13 29.89
N LYS A 187 20.51 -10.63 29.50
CA LYS A 187 21.53 -11.14 30.45
C LYS A 187 22.00 -10.06 31.42
N ASN A 188 22.09 -8.82 30.97
CA ASN A 188 22.52 -7.71 31.83
C ASN A 188 21.41 -7.23 32.76
N ASN A 189 20.15 -7.28 32.32
CA ASN A 189 19.00 -6.81 33.12
C ASN A 189 18.43 -7.85 34.07
N HIS A 190 18.64 -9.16 33.86
CA HIS A 190 18.27 -10.19 34.84
C HIS A 190 19.08 -10.15 36.13
N LYS A 191 20.08 -9.29 36.24
CA LYS A 191 20.85 -9.09 37.50
C LYS A 191 20.21 -8.11 38.48
N GLU A 192 19.13 -7.42 38.09
CA GLU A 192 18.46 -6.41 38.94
C GLU A 192 17.17 -6.91 39.62
N VAL A 193 16.80 -8.19 39.46
CA VAL A 193 15.57 -8.78 40.04
C VAL A 193 15.93 -10.02 40.90
N ALA A 194 16.97 -9.90 41.72
CA ALA A 194 17.32 -10.90 42.74
C ALA A 194 17.45 -10.23 44.12
#